data_be2d5e76dafc69ad73440bad05f795e6
#
_entry.id   be2d5e76dafc69ad73440bad05f795e6
#
_cell.length_a   1.000
_cell.length_b   1.000
_cell.length_c   1.000
_cell.angle_alpha   90.00
_cell.angle_beta   90.00
_cell.angle_gamma   90.00
#
_symmetry.space_group_name_H-M   'P 1'
#
loop_
_entity.id
_entity.type
_entity.pdbx_description
1 polymer ?
#
loop_
_entity_poly.entity_id
_entity_poly.type
_entity_poly.pdbx_seq_one_letter_code
_entity_poly.pdbx_strand_id
1 'polypeptide(L)'
;QPRGGPMLDGHASHQIGLDADIWLTPMPTRRLSLAERDEISAVNVVAGDWNDVDPKAWTKAHTELIRAVAKEPGVERIFVNPAIKKALCREAGRDRAWLATVRPMYGHNYHFHIRLACPPGEADCRPQAPPPKDDGCGKELAWWFSDEARNPKPTRPAPPLTLDDLPAACRSVLVAH
;
A
#
# COMPACT_ATOMS: atom_id res chain seq x y z
N GLN A 1 11.85 -11.30 -2.80
CA GLN A 1 13.19 -11.78 -3.16
C GLN A 1 13.18 -13.31 -3.31
N PRO A 2 13.87 -13.90 -4.31
CA PRO A 2 14.08 -15.32 -4.34
C PRO A 2 14.70 -15.79 -3.02
N ARG A 3 14.18 -16.87 -2.44
CA ARG A 3 14.59 -17.39 -1.12
C ARG A 3 14.31 -16.49 0.08
N GLY A 4 13.49 -15.46 -0.06
CA GLY A 4 13.23 -14.48 1.00
C GLY A 4 14.36 -13.47 1.18
N GLY A 5 14.37 -12.77 2.30
CA GLY A 5 15.31 -11.70 2.61
C GLY A 5 14.72 -10.31 2.39
N PRO A 6 15.42 -9.27 2.82
CA PRO A 6 14.95 -7.89 2.70
C PRO A 6 14.83 -7.46 1.24
N MET A 7 13.88 -6.57 0.99
CA MET A 7 13.77 -5.88 -0.30
C MET A 7 15.00 -4.99 -0.53
N LEU A 8 15.23 -4.67 -1.80
CA LEU A 8 16.25 -3.69 -2.20
C LEU A 8 15.94 -2.31 -1.61
N ASP A 9 16.93 -1.43 -1.62
CA ASP A 9 16.82 -0.07 -1.10
C ASP A 9 15.57 0.69 -1.61
N GLY A 10 15.02 1.54 -0.77
CA GLY A 10 13.84 2.36 -1.08
C GLY A 10 12.50 1.74 -0.65
N HIS A 11 12.48 0.50 -0.15
CA HIS A 11 11.28 -0.15 0.37
C HIS A 11 11.30 -0.19 1.91
N ALA A 12 10.38 0.55 2.55
CA ALA A 12 10.21 0.52 4.01
C ALA A 12 9.43 -0.71 4.50
N SER A 13 8.77 -1.42 3.60
CA SER A 13 7.95 -2.61 3.83
C SER A 13 8.36 -3.75 2.89
N HIS A 14 7.57 -4.78 2.72
CA HIS A 14 7.89 -5.99 1.93
C HIS A 14 9.07 -6.79 2.46
N GLN A 15 9.33 -6.72 3.77
CA GLN A 15 10.49 -7.34 4.40
C GLN A 15 10.18 -8.71 5.02
N ILE A 16 8.91 -8.97 5.36
CA ILE A 16 8.50 -10.12 6.17
C ILE A 16 7.36 -10.96 5.56
N GLY A 17 7.03 -10.71 4.29
CA GLY A 17 5.98 -11.48 3.59
C GLY A 17 4.54 -11.13 3.96
N LEU A 18 4.30 -10.03 4.68
CA LEU A 18 2.95 -9.56 5.06
C LEU A 18 2.47 -8.39 4.20
N ASP A 19 3.22 -8.02 3.19
CA ASP A 19 2.92 -6.86 2.34
C ASP A 19 2.75 -7.29 0.89
N ALA A 20 1.76 -6.72 0.21
CA ALA A 20 1.54 -6.94 -1.21
C ALA A 20 1.11 -5.65 -1.90
N ASP A 21 1.63 -5.42 -3.10
CA ASP A 21 1.23 -4.32 -3.97
C ASP A 21 0.33 -4.85 -5.09
N ILE A 22 -0.82 -4.23 -5.26
CA ILE A 22 -1.78 -4.55 -6.32
C ILE A 22 -1.91 -3.34 -7.24
N TRP A 23 -1.55 -3.53 -8.50
CA TRP A 23 -1.67 -2.50 -9.51
C TRP A 23 -3.13 -2.12 -9.74
N LEU A 24 -3.37 -0.82 -9.93
CA LEU A 24 -4.67 -0.26 -10.31
C LEU A 24 -4.92 -0.34 -11.82
N THR A 25 -3.99 -0.90 -12.58
CA THR A 25 -4.14 -1.16 -14.01
C THR A 25 -5.21 -2.23 -14.23
N PRO A 26 -6.25 -1.98 -15.04
CA PRO A 26 -7.25 -2.99 -15.35
C PRO A 26 -6.62 -4.23 -15.99
N MET A 27 -7.16 -5.40 -15.66
CA MET A 27 -6.74 -6.65 -16.31
C MET A 27 -7.00 -6.57 -17.81
N PRO A 28 -6.03 -6.97 -18.65
CA PRO A 28 -6.26 -7.08 -20.07
C PRO A 28 -7.29 -8.18 -20.38
N THR A 29 -7.99 -8.06 -21.52
CA THR A 29 -9.03 -9.01 -21.93
C THR A 29 -8.47 -10.37 -22.38
N ARG A 30 -7.15 -10.50 -22.49
CA ARG A 30 -6.45 -11.72 -22.87
C ARG A 30 -5.29 -12.01 -21.91
N ARG A 31 -4.85 -13.27 -21.90
CA ARG A 31 -3.62 -13.62 -21.17
C ARG A 31 -2.42 -13.01 -21.87
N LEU A 32 -1.60 -12.29 -21.11
CA LEU A 32 -0.33 -11.76 -21.59
C LEU A 32 0.74 -12.85 -21.64
N SER A 33 1.64 -12.78 -22.62
CA SER A 33 2.88 -13.56 -22.65
C SER A 33 3.83 -13.15 -21.51
N LEU A 34 4.90 -13.90 -21.28
CA LEU A 34 5.92 -13.55 -20.29
C LEU A 34 6.56 -12.20 -20.63
N ALA A 35 7.01 -12.00 -21.86
CA ALA A 35 7.63 -10.76 -22.30
C ALA A 35 6.71 -9.54 -22.11
N GLU A 36 5.43 -9.66 -22.48
CA GLU A 36 4.46 -8.58 -22.27
C GLU A 36 4.24 -8.26 -20.79
N ARG A 37 4.31 -9.26 -19.92
CA ARG A 37 4.20 -9.04 -18.46
C ARG A 37 5.41 -8.35 -17.87
N ASP A 38 6.59 -8.61 -18.44
CA ASP A 38 7.84 -7.98 -18.01
C ASP A 38 7.94 -6.52 -18.49
N GLU A 39 7.29 -6.18 -19.61
CA GLU A 39 7.33 -4.85 -20.22
C GLU A 39 6.16 -3.94 -19.84
N ILE A 40 5.04 -4.50 -19.35
CA ILE A 40 3.87 -3.70 -18.99
C ILE A 40 4.16 -2.78 -17.82
N SER A 41 3.73 -1.52 -17.93
CA SER A 41 3.80 -0.54 -16.85
C SER A 41 2.45 -0.32 -16.18
N ALA A 42 2.46 -0.05 -14.89
CA ALA A 42 1.26 0.31 -14.16
C ALA A 42 0.74 1.70 -14.59
N VAL A 43 -0.58 1.85 -14.62
CA VAL A 43 -1.26 3.10 -14.99
C VAL A 43 -1.39 4.00 -13.77
N ASN A 44 -0.89 5.24 -13.86
CA ASN A 44 -1.17 6.26 -12.86
C ASN A 44 -2.64 6.69 -12.92
N VAL A 45 -3.35 6.58 -11.81
CA VAL A 45 -4.77 6.94 -11.70
C VAL A 45 -5.00 8.28 -10.98
N VAL A 46 -3.94 9.01 -10.65
CA VAL A 46 -3.99 10.31 -10.00
C VAL A 46 -3.77 11.41 -11.03
N ALA A 47 -4.54 12.49 -10.95
CA ALA A 47 -4.41 13.64 -11.83
C ALA A 47 -3.04 14.34 -11.66
N GLY A 48 -2.60 15.05 -12.71
CA GLY A 48 -1.27 15.68 -12.74
C GLY A 48 -1.02 16.74 -11.67
N ASP A 49 -2.05 17.33 -11.11
CA ASP A 49 -1.98 18.30 -10.01
C ASP A 49 -1.96 17.63 -8.61
N TRP A 50 -2.08 16.31 -8.53
CA TRP A 50 -2.09 15.50 -7.31
C TRP A 50 -3.22 15.83 -6.32
N ASN A 51 -4.28 16.52 -6.77
CA ASN A 51 -5.39 16.94 -5.92
C ASN A 51 -6.59 16.00 -5.94
N ASP A 52 -6.72 15.18 -6.99
CA ASP A 52 -7.78 14.20 -7.15
C ASP A 52 -7.33 13.06 -8.10
N VAL A 53 -8.17 12.09 -8.29
CA VAL A 53 -7.96 11.04 -9.29
C VAL A 53 -8.20 11.57 -10.70
N ASP A 54 -7.50 11.01 -11.69
CA ASP A 54 -7.73 11.30 -13.10
C ASP A 54 -9.06 10.64 -13.55
N PRO A 55 -10.09 11.41 -13.95
CA PRO A 55 -11.39 10.87 -14.35
C PRO A 55 -11.32 10.00 -15.62
N LYS A 56 -10.21 10.04 -16.38
CA LYS A 56 -9.98 9.17 -17.54
C LYS A 56 -9.42 7.80 -17.15
N ALA A 57 -8.74 7.71 -16.01
CA ALA A 57 -8.13 6.48 -15.54
C ALA A 57 -8.89 5.85 -14.38
N TRP A 58 -9.39 6.66 -13.44
CA TRP A 58 -10.15 6.19 -12.27
C TRP A 58 -11.57 5.81 -12.64
N THR A 59 -12.02 4.66 -12.19
CA THR A 59 -13.38 4.16 -12.41
C THR A 59 -13.98 3.62 -11.11
N LYS A 60 -15.29 3.40 -11.10
CA LYS A 60 -15.98 2.77 -9.98
C LYS A 60 -15.41 1.39 -9.61
N ALA A 61 -14.88 0.66 -10.59
CA ALA A 61 -14.26 -0.65 -10.34
C ALA A 61 -13.05 -0.56 -9.40
N HIS A 62 -12.28 0.53 -9.43
CA HIS A 62 -11.17 0.76 -8.50
C HIS A 62 -11.68 0.92 -7.06
N THR A 63 -12.76 1.69 -6.87
CA THR A 63 -13.41 1.85 -5.55
C THR A 63 -13.93 0.51 -5.03
N GLU A 64 -14.58 -0.27 -5.88
CA GLU A 64 -15.14 -1.57 -5.51
C GLU A 64 -14.05 -2.60 -5.18
N LEU A 65 -12.95 -2.60 -5.94
CA LEU A 65 -11.78 -3.45 -5.67
C LEU A 65 -11.16 -3.13 -4.31
N ILE A 66 -10.83 -1.86 -4.05
CA ILE A 66 -10.21 -1.47 -2.77
C ILE A 66 -11.17 -1.73 -1.60
N ARG A 67 -12.48 -1.47 -1.78
CA ARG A 67 -13.50 -1.80 -0.77
C ARG A 67 -13.55 -3.30 -0.47
N ALA A 68 -13.52 -4.15 -1.48
CA ALA A 68 -13.54 -5.59 -1.32
C ALA A 68 -12.31 -6.05 -0.52
N VAL A 69 -11.12 -5.62 -0.90
CA VAL A 69 -9.88 -5.95 -0.19
C VAL A 69 -9.88 -5.42 1.25
N ALA A 70 -10.39 -4.20 1.48
CA ALA A 70 -10.45 -3.61 2.83
C ALA A 70 -11.39 -4.36 3.78
N LYS A 71 -12.29 -5.19 3.26
CA LYS A 71 -13.23 -6.04 4.03
C LYS A 71 -12.72 -7.46 4.21
N GLU A 72 -11.61 -7.84 3.57
CA GLU A 72 -11.07 -9.20 3.72
C GLU A 72 -10.52 -9.43 5.13
N PRO A 73 -10.87 -10.55 5.77
CA PRO A 73 -10.28 -10.93 7.03
C PRO A 73 -8.75 -11.02 6.92
N GLY A 74 -8.05 -10.45 7.90
CA GLY A 74 -6.59 -10.45 7.91
C GLY A 74 -5.95 -9.27 7.18
N VAL A 75 -6.69 -8.45 6.45
CA VAL A 75 -6.18 -7.16 5.97
C VAL A 75 -6.21 -6.15 7.11
N GLU A 76 -5.04 -5.77 7.58
CA GLU A 76 -4.91 -4.82 8.69
C GLU A 76 -4.91 -3.38 8.19
N ARG A 77 -4.30 -3.13 7.03
CA ARG A 77 -4.15 -1.78 6.48
C ARG A 77 -3.97 -1.80 4.96
N ILE A 78 -4.47 -0.77 4.32
CA ILE A 78 -4.24 -0.50 2.90
C ILE A 78 -3.71 0.92 2.77
N PHE A 79 -2.58 1.10 2.07
CA PHE A 79 -2.07 2.42 1.72
C PHE A 79 -2.44 2.78 0.29
N VAL A 80 -2.93 4.01 0.12
CA VAL A 80 -3.30 4.59 -1.18
C VAL A 80 -2.82 6.04 -1.25
N ASN A 81 -2.64 6.58 -2.45
CA ASN A 81 -2.37 8.01 -2.60
C ASN A 81 -3.47 8.85 -1.93
N PRO A 82 -3.16 10.01 -1.34
CA PRO A 82 -4.17 10.92 -0.75
C PRO A 82 -5.30 11.27 -1.70
N ALA A 83 -5.04 11.49 -3.00
CA ALA A 83 -6.05 11.74 -4.01
C ALA A 83 -7.00 10.55 -4.19
N ILE A 84 -6.49 9.32 -4.15
CA ILE A 84 -7.29 8.10 -4.16
C ILE A 84 -8.15 8.01 -2.89
N LYS A 85 -7.56 8.25 -1.70
CA LYS A 85 -8.33 8.28 -0.45
C LYS A 85 -9.48 9.28 -0.52
N LYS A 86 -9.25 10.46 -1.09
CA LYS A 86 -10.29 11.49 -1.30
C LYS A 86 -11.42 10.97 -2.21
N ALA A 87 -11.10 10.31 -3.31
CA ALA A 87 -12.09 9.70 -4.18
C ALA A 87 -12.90 8.62 -3.45
N LEU A 88 -12.24 7.73 -2.71
CA LEU A 88 -12.90 6.69 -1.91
C LEU A 88 -13.84 7.29 -0.86
N CYS A 89 -13.43 8.38 -0.18
CA CYS A 89 -14.28 9.09 0.78
C CYS A 89 -15.56 9.66 0.14
N ARG A 90 -15.45 10.16 -1.08
CA ARG A 90 -16.56 10.68 -1.88
C ARG A 90 -17.51 9.58 -2.36
N GLU A 91 -16.97 8.44 -2.73
CA GLU A 91 -17.67 7.35 -3.40
C GLU A 91 -18.18 6.25 -2.47
N ALA A 92 -17.78 6.24 -1.20
CA ALA A 92 -18.09 5.17 -0.24
C ALA A 92 -19.60 5.00 0.05
N GLY A 93 -20.41 6.05 -0.14
CA GLY A 93 -21.83 6.02 0.20
C GLY A 93 -22.07 5.93 1.71
N ARG A 94 -23.07 5.15 2.13
CA ARG A 94 -23.44 4.99 3.55
C ARG A 94 -22.54 4.00 4.29
N ASP A 95 -22.05 2.97 3.61
CA ASP A 95 -21.15 1.97 4.20
C ASP A 95 -19.70 2.52 4.15
N ARG A 96 -19.24 3.05 5.27
CA ARG A 96 -17.95 3.75 5.39
C ARG A 96 -16.96 3.05 6.33
N ALA A 97 -17.38 2.01 7.04
CA ALA A 97 -16.54 1.36 8.06
C ALA A 97 -15.20 0.85 7.50
N TRP A 98 -15.20 0.33 6.28
CA TRP A 98 -14.01 -0.18 5.58
C TRP A 98 -12.95 0.90 5.31
N LEU A 99 -13.35 2.18 5.26
CA LEU A 99 -12.41 3.29 5.04
C LEU A 99 -11.41 3.46 6.20
N ALA A 100 -11.70 2.98 7.39
CA ALA A 100 -10.77 2.99 8.52
C ALA A 100 -9.51 2.17 8.22
N THR A 101 -9.62 1.10 7.45
CA THR A 101 -8.50 0.26 7.00
C THR A 101 -7.64 0.95 5.93
N VAL A 102 -8.22 1.88 5.16
CA VAL A 102 -7.53 2.56 4.04
C VAL A 102 -6.91 3.87 4.49
N ARG A 103 -5.59 3.97 4.44
CA ARG A 103 -4.84 5.13 4.93
C ARG A 103 -4.10 5.84 3.78
N PRO A 104 -4.06 7.17 3.79
CA PRO A 104 -3.30 7.92 2.79
C PRO A 104 -1.79 7.77 3.00
N MET A 105 -1.05 7.66 1.90
CA MET A 105 0.40 7.64 1.85
C MET A 105 0.87 8.15 0.49
N TYR A 106 1.86 9.05 0.45
CA TYR A 106 2.44 9.50 -0.82
C TYR A 106 3.06 8.33 -1.61
N GLY A 107 3.25 8.52 -2.89
CA GLY A 107 3.36 7.41 -3.82
C GLY A 107 1.99 6.76 -4.01
N HIS A 108 1.92 5.47 -4.18
CA HIS A 108 0.68 4.67 -4.27
C HIS A 108 -0.37 5.25 -5.25
N ASN A 109 0.10 5.83 -6.36
CA ASN A 109 -0.74 6.47 -7.38
C ASN A 109 -1.08 5.55 -8.55
N TYR A 110 -0.43 4.38 -8.64
CA TYR A 110 -0.64 3.35 -9.66
C TYR A 110 -0.88 1.95 -9.08
N HIS A 111 -0.73 1.80 -7.78
CA HIS A 111 -1.00 0.59 -6.99
C HIS A 111 -1.57 0.97 -5.63
N PHE A 112 -2.15 0.04 -4.95
CA PHE A 112 -2.39 0.12 -3.51
C PHE A 112 -1.58 -0.95 -2.80
N HIS A 113 -1.09 -0.62 -1.61
CA HIS A 113 -0.27 -1.47 -0.78
C HIS A 113 -1.13 -2.09 0.32
N ILE A 114 -1.09 -3.41 0.44
CA ILE A 114 -1.81 -4.17 1.46
C ILE A 114 -0.83 -4.58 2.53
N ARG A 115 -1.20 -4.36 3.80
CA ARG A 115 -0.56 -4.96 4.96
C ARG A 115 -1.50 -5.96 5.60
N LEU A 116 -1.02 -7.19 5.74
CA LEU A 116 -1.72 -8.25 6.45
C LEU A 116 -1.37 -8.22 7.94
N ALA A 117 -2.33 -8.64 8.77
CA ALA A 117 -2.10 -8.89 10.19
C ALA A 117 -1.12 -10.05 10.40
N CYS A 118 -0.47 -10.08 11.55
CA CYS A 118 0.34 -11.21 11.94
C CYS A 118 -0.49 -12.51 11.95
N PRO A 119 0.03 -13.61 11.36
CA PRO A 119 -0.66 -14.90 11.43
C PRO A 119 -0.84 -15.37 12.89
N PRO A 120 -1.97 -16.00 13.21
CA PRO A 120 -2.17 -16.56 14.54
C PRO A 120 -1.08 -17.57 14.91
N GLY A 121 -0.51 -17.45 16.10
CA GLY A 121 0.51 -18.38 16.60
C GLY A 121 1.95 -18.03 16.23
N GLU A 122 2.19 -17.02 15.40
CA GLU A 122 3.54 -16.57 15.03
C GLU A 122 4.10 -15.62 16.10
N ALA A 123 4.86 -16.17 17.03
CA ALA A 123 5.42 -15.45 18.18
C ALA A 123 6.46 -14.36 17.78
N ASP A 124 7.14 -14.55 16.65
CA ASP A 124 8.14 -13.61 16.14
C ASP A 124 7.53 -12.47 15.31
N CYS A 125 6.27 -12.56 14.94
CA CYS A 125 5.57 -11.52 14.22
C CYS A 125 5.13 -10.41 15.20
N ARG A 126 5.57 -9.18 14.95
CA ARG A 126 5.18 -8.01 15.73
C ARG A 126 4.04 -7.26 15.06
N PRO A 127 2.83 -7.25 15.65
CA PRO A 127 1.70 -6.52 15.09
C PRO A 127 1.98 -5.01 15.10
N GLN A 128 1.51 -4.31 14.08
CA GLN A 128 1.50 -2.86 14.07
C GLN A 128 0.39 -2.33 14.98
N ALA A 129 0.53 -1.07 15.43
CA ALA A 129 -0.57 -0.39 16.10
C ALA A 129 -1.79 -0.34 15.17
N PRO A 130 -2.99 -0.66 15.65
CA PRO A 130 -4.19 -0.66 14.81
C PRO A 130 -4.44 0.72 14.21
N PRO A 131 -4.99 0.82 12.99
CA PRO A 131 -5.37 2.10 12.41
C PRO A 131 -6.44 2.79 13.28
N PRO A 132 -6.52 4.14 13.24
CA PRO A 132 -7.61 4.87 13.87
C PRO A 132 -8.98 4.32 13.44
N LYS A 133 -9.96 4.36 14.34
CA LYS A 133 -11.31 3.81 14.08
C LYS A 133 -12.18 4.67 13.17
N ASP A 134 -11.80 5.94 12.96
CA ASP A 134 -12.52 6.84 12.06
C ASP A 134 -12.23 6.51 10.59
N ASP A 135 -13.06 7.03 9.69
CA ASP A 135 -12.94 6.78 8.26
C ASP A 135 -11.75 7.51 7.59
N GLY A 136 -11.03 8.35 8.33
CA GLY A 136 -9.87 9.10 7.84
C GLY A 136 -10.18 10.12 6.75
N CYS A 137 -11.44 10.53 6.57
CA CYS A 137 -11.88 11.43 5.49
C CYS A 137 -11.93 12.91 5.90
N GLY A 138 -11.68 13.20 7.16
CA GLY A 138 -11.76 14.56 7.72
C GLY A 138 -10.41 15.28 7.74
N LYS A 139 -10.04 15.78 8.92
CA LYS A 139 -8.84 16.59 9.14
C LYS A 139 -7.55 15.85 8.76
N GLU A 140 -7.48 14.54 9.01
CA GLU A 140 -6.33 13.73 8.62
C GLU A 140 -6.10 13.77 7.12
N LEU A 141 -7.14 13.54 6.32
CA LEU A 141 -7.03 13.61 4.87
C LEU A 141 -6.68 15.03 4.39
N ALA A 142 -7.29 16.05 4.98
CA ALA A 142 -7.01 17.44 4.63
C ALA A 142 -5.54 17.83 4.83
N TRP A 143 -4.91 17.32 5.91
CA TRP A 143 -3.48 17.55 6.17
C TRP A 143 -2.59 17.09 5.02
N TRP A 144 -2.90 15.96 4.38
CA TRP A 144 -2.12 15.44 3.25
C TRP A 144 -2.07 16.35 2.03
N PHE A 145 -2.99 17.32 1.92
CA PHE A 145 -3.01 18.32 0.86
C PHE A 145 -2.42 19.68 1.28
N SER A 146 -1.93 19.79 2.52
CA SER A 146 -1.28 21.01 3.00
C SER A 146 0.15 21.16 2.45
N ASP A 147 0.67 22.38 2.47
CA ASP A 147 2.05 22.66 2.08
C ASP A 147 3.06 21.97 2.99
N GLU A 148 2.75 21.82 4.27
CA GLU A 148 3.58 21.10 5.24
C GLU A 148 3.75 19.62 4.85
N ALA A 149 2.67 18.94 4.47
CA ALA A 149 2.71 17.54 4.09
C ALA A 149 3.43 17.33 2.73
N ARG A 150 3.23 18.27 1.79
CA ARG A 150 3.82 18.19 0.45
C ARG A 150 5.30 18.55 0.41
N ASN A 151 5.76 19.38 1.37
CA ASN A 151 7.13 19.84 1.48
C ASN A 151 7.70 19.49 2.86
N PRO A 152 7.81 18.19 3.21
CA PRO A 152 8.30 17.79 4.52
C PRO A 152 9.74 18.27 4.72
N LYS A 153 10.04 18.72 5.93
CA LYS A 153 11.43 19.06 6.28
C LYS A 153 12.30 17.81 6.10
N PRO A 154 13.52 17.96 5.56
CA PRO A 154 14.44 16.84 5.45
C PRO A 154 14.66 16.18 6.80
N THR A 155 14.43 14.86 6.87
CA THR A 155 14.78 14.04 8.03
C THR A 155 16.10 13.33 7.76
N ARG A 156 16.87 13.06 8.82
CA ARG A 156 18.06 12.23 8.68
C ARG A 156 17.62 10.85 8.19
N PRO A 157 18.21 10.32 7.09
CA PRO A 157 17.91 8.97 6.64
C PRO A 157 18.15 7.96 7.77
N ALA A 158 17.24 7.00 7.91
CA ALA A 158 17.50 5.86 8.79
C ALA A 158 18.72 5.09 8.26
N PRO A 159 19.56 4.51 9.12
CA PRO A 159 20.62 3.63 8.66
C PRO A 159 20.03 2.47 7.86
N PRO A 160 20.73 1.96 6.83
CA PRO A 160 20.26 0.80 6.08
C PRO A 160 20.12 -0.41 7.01
N LEU A 161 19.06 -1.21 6.80
CA LEU A 161 18.87 -2.46 7.52
C LEU A 161 20.03 -3.42 7.23
N THR A 162 20.56 -3.99 8.29
CA THR A 162 21.60 -5.03 8.24
C THR A 162 20.98 -6.39 8.59
N LEU A 163 21.71 -7.46 8.34
CA LEU A 163 21.30 -8.82 8.75
C LEU A 163 21.14 -8.97 10.27
N ASP A 164 21.83 -8.13 11.04
CA ASP A 164 21.76 -8.17 12.52
C ASP A 164 20.46 -7.52 13.03
N ASP A 165 19.81 -6.70 12.20
CA ASP A 165 18.49 -6.10 12.50
C ASP A 165 17.33 -7.05 12.22
N LEU A 166 17.59 -8.21 11.56
CA LEU A 166 16.58 -9.17 11.19
C LEU A 166 16.53 -10.33 12.21
N PRO A 167 15.37 -11.02 12.35
CA PRO A 167 15.27 -12.23 13.16
C PRO A 167 16.34 -13.24 12.80
N ALA A 168 16.87 -13.96 13.80
CA ALA A 168 17.95 -14.94 13.62
C ALA A 168 17.62 -16.02 12.55
N ALA A 169 16.35 -16.40 12.42
CA ALA A 169 15.85 -17.31 11.40
C ALA A 169 16.16 -16.86 9.96
N CYS A 170 16.25 -15.55 9.71
CA CYS A 170 16.59 -15.02 8.38
C CYS A 170 18.00 -15.42 7.94
N ARG A 171 18.94 -15.59 8.86
CA ARG A 171 20.31 -16.07 8.56
C ARG A 171 20.31 -17.49 8.01
N SER A 172 19.45 -18.36 8.55
CA SER A 172 19.31 -19.75 8.08
C SER A 172 18.79 -19.80 6.63
N VAL A 173 17.89 -18.89 6.26
CA VAL A 173 17.36 -18.81 4.88
C VAL A 173 18.44 -18.39 3.89
N LEU A 174 19.35 -17.50 4.28
CA LEU A 174 20.42 -17.01 3.40
C LEU A 174 21.49 -18.06 3.11
N VAL A 175 21.75 -18.99 4.03
CA VAL A 175 22.74 -20.05 3.87
C VAL A 175 22.15 -21.38 3.41
N ALA A 176 20.82 -21.47 3.27
CA ALA A 176 20.16 -22.64 2.70
C ALA A 176 20.46 -22.73 1.19
N HIS A 177 21.14 -23.78 0.78
CA HIS A 177 21.49 -24.11 -0.61
C HIS A 177 20.37 -24.89 -1.28
#